data_ddf6ad5257527062c7807d46072d1dc0
#
_entry.id   ddf6ad5257527062c7807d46072d1dc0
#
_cell.length_a   1.000
_cell.length_b   1.000
_cell.length_c   1.000
_cell.angle_alpha   90.00
_cell.angle_beta   90.00
_cell.angle_gamma   90.00
#
_symmetry.space_group_name_H-M   'P 1'
#
loop_
_entity.id
_entity.type
_entity.pdbx_description
1 polymer ?
#
loop_
_entity_poly.entity_id
_entity_poly.type
_entity_poly.pdbx_seq_one_letter_code
_entity_poly.pdbx_strand_id
1 'polypeptide(L)'
;MKHLLLYAFVACIGIGCSRNMPQAPYTYAVAETPWNESLGNHRAVLAVNAPAEVVKLSFDWRRPDKEVEKRRFLIVEAETGDTIRNIQRLEVNNERCEILFGPVKKKGTYFFYYLPYQVQRERGYYSLGYEPKEEDPDKQWLAVTSSEVSGGQLPEVTVVRVESRTQFDSFYPMEIAASAEEKANYRQANLGRFLVFPEDRSNPVRMKTNVPYKWLQGQERFSFKGVAQPNEYYAFQLGVWAGDQTLKSVTYETTCLKSGNNVIPAEAITCFNINGVNPKGKPFTKQVSVAPDAVQPLWFGVDLKTNQPSGTYKGVVTLKDETGYAVPVEIELEVSGKMLADRGDGEPWRHSRLRWLNSTRGINDKPTEGYSAMSLSDNRVSCLGRTVSLDMQTALPSSINSWGHELLASPIRFVIRTSSGEKNLDGTLELSGEFEGKMSATWKAEDEEIALVCNGTMEFDGWINYVYTVTPKKDLLIEDIRLEIPMKSEAAPYFMGLGLPGQETPTNYSGGWETPGKTEHDYAVSIPTSKSASWLWPFDSFWCGSEKAGIHCELRGASYTGPLLNLYRPAYPVSWYNEGKGGFRINRSGNQTTATVYSGERFLKAGEELVFDLALLI
;
A
#
# COMPACT_ATOMS: atom_id res chain seq x y z
N MET A 1 6.36 52.92 27.81
CA MET A 1 5.46 53.11 26.69
C MET A 1 5.01 51.72 26.24
N LYS A 2 3.77 51.36 26.56
CA LYS A 2 3.17 50.05 26.28
C LYS A 2 2.48 50.14 24.93
N HIS A 3 2.86 49.33 23.95
CA HIS A 3 2.11 49.17 22.72
C HIS A 3 1.09 48.03 22.91
N LEU A 4 -0.16 48.43 22.98
CA LEU A 4 -1.34 47.56 22.96
C LEU A 4 -1.65 47.26 21.48
N LEU A 5 -1.49 46.02 21.03
CA LEU A 5 -1.96 45.59 19.72
C LEU A 5 -3.40 45.07 19.87
N LEU A 6 -4.31 45.82 19.32
CA LEU A 6 -5.75 45.55 19.24
C LEU A 6 -5.99 44.58 18.07
N TYR A 7 -6.34 43.33 18.35
CA TYR A 7 -6.86 42.39 17.34
C TYR A 7 -8.34 42.67 17.11
N ALA A 8 -8.66 43.22 15.93
CA ALA A 8 -10.02 43.34 15.47
C ALA A 8 -10.54 41.99 14.98
N PHE A 9 -11.46 41.38 15.74
CA PHE A 9 -12.25 40.23 15.31
C PHE A 9 -13.34 40.75 14.33
N VAL A 10 -13.16 40.48 13.04
CA VAL A 10 -14.25 40.65 12.06
C VAL A 10 -15.08 39.36 12.09
N ALA A 11 -16.19 39.42 12.83
CA ALA A 11 -17.23 38.39 12.77
C ALA A 11 -18.04 38.60 11.46
N CYS A 12 -17.68 37.89 10.41
CA CYS A 12 -18.56 37.72 9.25
C CYS A 12 -19.68 36.77 9.64
N ILE A 13 -20.83 37.32 10.05
CA ILE A 13 -22.08 36.59 10.16
C ILE A 13 -22.53 36.31 8.72
N GLY A 14 -22.11 35.16 8.17
CA GLY A 14 -22.64 34.63 6.93
C GLY A 14 -24.07 34.12 7.16
N ILE A 15 -25.06 34.90 6.77
CA ILE A 15 -26.43 34.41 6.60
C ILE A 15 -26.39 33.43 5.41
N GLY A 16 -26.17 32.15 5.71
CA GLY A 16 -26.24 31.07 4.72
C GLY A 16 -27.72 30.88 4.32
N CYS A 17 -28.14 31.44 3.21
CA CYS A 17 -29.30 30.94 2.49
C CYS A 17 -28.97 29.53 2.01
N SER A 18 -29.36 28.51 2.76
CA SER A 18 -29.42 27.15 2.25
C SER A 18 -30.48 27.08 1.18
N ARG A 19 -30.11 27.34 -0.07
CA ARG A 19 -30.95 26.89 -1.18
C ARG A 19 -30.91 25.38 -1.13
N ASN A 20 -32.03 24.74 -0.81
CA ASN A 20 -32.22 23.31 -0.94
C ASN A 20 -31.84 22.92 -2.37
N MET A 21 -30.70 22.23 -2.55
CA MET A 21 -30.39 21.58 -3.81
C MET A 21 -31.51 20.57 -4.10
N PRO A 22 -32.00 20.44 -5.32
CA PRO A 22 -33.04 19.48 -5.63
C PRO A 22 -32.55 18.07 -5.24
N GLN A 23 -33.34 17.41 -4.43
CA GLN A 23 -33.15 16.02 -4.05
C GLN A 23 -33.18 15.18 -5.33
N ALA A 24 -32.36 14.13 -5.46
CA ALA A 24 -32.41 13.24 -6.62
C ALA A 24 -33.87 12.79 -6.85
N PRO A 25 -34.36 12.83 -8.09
CA PRO A 25 -35.78 12.52 -8.39
C PRO A 25 -36.15 11.06 -8.15
N TYR A 26 -35.19 10.22 -7.75
CA TYR A 26 -35.34 8.80 -7.44
C TYR A 26 -34.57 8.42 -6.18
N THR A 27 -34.90 7.26 -5.62
CA THR A 27 -34.27 6.72 -4.42
C THR A 27 -33.36 5.53 -4.74
N TYR A 28 -32.39 5.27 -3.88
CA TYR A 28 -31.60 4.04 -3.89
C TYR A 28 -32.19 3.04 -2.92
N ALA A 29 -32.35 1.79 -3.36
CA ALA A 29 -32.95 0.72 -2.56
C ALA A 29 -32.28 -0.63 -2.83
N VAL A 30 -32.54 -1.59 -1.96
CA VAL A 30 -32.24 -3.01 -2.20
C VAL A 30 -33.53 -3.67 -2.71
N ALA A 31 -33.42 -4.51 -3.74
CA ALA A 31 -34.57 -5.22 -4.26
C ALA A 31 -35.18 -6.16 -3.20
N GLU A 32 -36.50 -6.21 -3.13
CA GLU A 32 -37.21 -7.13 -2.23
C GLU A 32 -36.91 -8.61 -2.57
N THR A 33 -36.78 -8.90 -3.86
CA THR A 33 -36.41 -10.23 -4.36
C THR A 33 -35.25 -10.11 -5.33
N PRO A 34 -34.13 -10.82 -5.09
CA PRO A 34 -32.99 -10.81 -6.01
C PRO A 34 -33.39 -11.37 -7.38
N TRP A 35 -32.97 -10.69 -8.43
CA TRP A 35 -33.10 -11.18 -9.82
C TRP A 35 -31.94 -12.10 -10.20
N ASN A 36 -31.98 -12.68 -11.41
CA ASN A 36 -30.94 -13.56 -11.91
C ASN A 36 -29.57 -12.83 -11.94
N GLU A 37 -28.55 -13.45 -11.41
CA GLU A 37 -27.20 -12.89 -11.27
C GLU A 37 -26.58 -12.47 -12.61
N SER A 38 -26.90 -13.17 -13.70
CA SER A 38 -26.43 -12.84 -15.03
C SER A 38 -26.85 -11.44 -15.51
N LEU A 39 -27.89 -10.86 -14.92
CA LEU A 39 -28.36 -9.50 -15.21
C LEU A 39 -27.60 -8.42 -14.41
N GLY A 40 -26.58 -8.81 -13.67
CA GLY A 40 -25.76 -7.87 -12.87
C GLY A 40 -26.37 -7.48 -11.56
N ASN A 41 -25.70 -6.55 -10.87
CA ASN A 41 -25.97 -6.24 -9.47
C ASN A 41 -26.88 -5.02 -9.28
N HIS A 42 -27.13 -4.24 -10.33
CA HIS A 42 -27.91 -3.01 -10.25
C HIS A 42 -28.88 -2.87 -11.42
N ARG A 43 -30.02 -2.22 -11.18
CA ARG A 43 -30.99 -1.85 -12.22
C ARG A 43 -31.69 -0.54 -11.86
N ALA A 44 -32.18 0.18 -12.87
CA ALA A 44 -33.14 1.26 -12.68
C ALA A 44 -34.57 0.73 -12.86
N VAL A 45 -35.47 1.13 -11.99
CA VAL A 45 -36.90 0.84 -12.07
C VAL A 45 -37.58 2.03 -12.74
N LEU A 46 -38.19 1.77 -13.88
CA LEU A 46 -38.78 2.76 -14.77
C LEU A 46 -40.31 2.69 -14.69
N ALA A 47 -40.95 3.85 -14.59
CA ALA A 47 -42.41 3.98 -14.73
C ALA A 47 -42.72 4.55 -16.13
N VAL A 48 -43.45 3.77 -16.93
CA VAL A 48 -43.97 4.20 -18.23
C VAL A 48 -45.44 4.46 -18.11
N ASN A 49 -45.85 5.66 -18.45
CA ASN A 49 -47.23 6.16 -18.17
C ASN A 49 -48.24 5.83 -19.29
N ALA A 50 -47.79 5.55 -20.53
CA ALA A 50 -48.63 5.21 -21.66
C ALA A 50 -47.83 4.38 -22.68
N PRO A 51 -48.53 3.55 -23.53
CA PRO A 51 -47.91 2.95 -24.69
C PRO A 51 -47.38 4.03 -25.65
N ALA A 52 -46.21 3.76 -26.27
CA ALA A 52 -45.60 4.64 -27.27
C ALA A 52 -44.64 3.86 -28.14
N GLU A 53 -44.48 4.31 -29.43
CA GLU A 53 -43.49 3.73 -30.32
C GLU A 53 -42.07 4.07 -29.89
N VAL A 54 -41.86 5.28 -29.35
CA VAL A 54 -40.58 5.77 -28.87
C VAL A 54 -40.80 6.49 -27.51
N VAL A 55 -40.00 6.15 -26.55
CA VAL A 55 -39.94 6.87 -25.26
C VAL A 55 -38.51 7.28 -24.96
N LYS A 56 -38.36 8.37 -24.20
CA LYS A 56 -37.07 8.91 -23.79
C LYS A 56 -36.83 8.59 -22.33
N LEU A 57 -35.67 8.01 -22.01
CA LEU A 57 -35.13 7.91 -20.67
C LEU A 57 -33.95 8.86 -20.54
N SER A 58 -34.00 9.70 -19.51
CA SER A 58 -32.91 10.60 -19.16
C SER A 58 -32.78 10.65 -17.65
N PHE A 59 -31.63 10.29 -17.10
CA PHE A 59 -31.36 10.40 -15.67
C PHE A 59 -29.87 10.42 -15.36
N ASP A 60 -29.55 10.99 -14.19
CA ASP A 60 -28.19 11.05 -13.67
C ASP A 60 -27.89 9.75 -12.93
N TRP A 61 -27.32 8.77 -13.64
CA TRP A 61 -27.07 7.44 -13.07
C TRP A 61 -25.81 7.34 -12.18
N ARG A 62 -24.96 8.40 -12.18
CA ARG A 62 -23.87 8.61 -11.23
C ARG A 62 -22.93 7.41 -11.06
N ARG A 63 -22.42 6.90 -12.15
CA ARG A 63 -21.59 5.71 -12.16
C ARG A 63 -20.10 6.02 -12.10
N PRO A 64 -19.40 5.62 -11.03
CA PRO A 64 -17.95 5.82 -10.91
C PRO A 64 -17.14 4.81 -11.74
N ASP A 65 -17.79 3.87 -12.41
CA ASP A 65 -17.16 2.82 -13.20
C ASP A 65 -16.37 3.36 -14.39
N LYS A 66 -15.33 2.63 -14.78
CA LYS A 66 -14.61 2.92 -16.02
C LYS A 66 -15.42 2.43 -17.23
N GLU A 67 -15.32 3.16 -18.33
CA GLU A 67 -15.83 2.74 -19.66
C GLU A 67 -17.31 2.37 -19.62
N VAL A 68 -18.13 3.20 -18.98
CA VAL A 68 -19.59 2.97 -18.83
C VAL A 68 -20.29 2.86 -20.18
N GLU A 69 -19.78 3.51 -21.20
CA GLU A 69 -20.28 3.47 -22.58
C GLU A 69 -20.12 2.09 -23.25
N LYS A 70 -19.28 1.21 -22.70
CA LYS A 70 -19.10 -0.18 -23.19
C LYS A 70 -20.09 -1.17 -22.59
N ARG A 71 -20.88 -0.76 -21.59
CA ARG A 71 -21.83 -1.65 -20.93
C ARG A 71 -22.98 -1.97 -21.84
N ARG A 72 -23.42 -3.22 -21.82
CA ARG A 72 -24.63 -3.67 -22.50
C ARG A 72 -25.86 -3.22 -21.73
N PHE A 73 -26.85 -2.69 -22.43
CA PHE A 73 -28.16 -2.32 -21.90
C PHE A 73 -29.20 -3.39 -22.18
N LEU A 74 -30.11 -3.59 -21.24
CA LEU A 74 -31.24 -4.49 -21.37
C LEU A 74 -32.45 -3.86 -20.71
N ILE A 75 -33.55 -3.70 -21.44
CA ILE A 75 -34.82 -3.18 -20.90
C ILE A 75 -35.85 -4.30 -20.98
N VAL A 76 -36.49 -4.57 -19.84
CA VAL A 76 -37.45 -5.69 -19.67
C VAL A 76 -38.72 -5.16 -19.06
N GLU A 77 -39.89 -5.52 -19.63
CA GLU A 77 -41.19 -5.30 -19.02
C GLU A 77 -41.31 -6.17 -17.75
N ALA A 78 -41.64 -5.55 -16.62
CA ALA A 78 -41.60 -6.22 -15.32
C ALA A 78 -42.67 -7.34 -15.16
N GLU A 79 -43.82 -7.20 -15.83
CA GLU A 79 -44.94 -8.15 -15.71
C GLU A 79 -44.76 -9.37 -16.60
N THR A 80 -44.35 -9.19 -17.85
CA THR A 80 -44.25 -10.25 -18.85
C THR A 80 -42.87 -10.85 -18.99
N GLY A 81 -41.83 -10.10 -18.64
CA GLY A 81 -40.43 -10.46 -18.91
C GLY A 81 -39.99 -10.19 -20.36
N ASP A 82 -40.84 -9.52 -21.15
CA ASP A 82 -40.53 -9.20 -22.53
C ASP A 82 -39.40 -8.17 -22.63
N THR A 83 -38.43 -8.44 -23.51
CA THR A 83 -37.30 -7.55 -23.72
C THR A 83 -37.60 -6.53 -24.81
N ILE A 84 -37.33 -5.26 -24.54
CA ILE A 84 -37.31 -4.20 -25.56
C ILE A 84 -35.98 -4.27 -26.32
N ARG A 85 -36.03 -4.49 -27.63
CA ARG A 85 -34.83 -4.68 -28.44
C ARG A 85 -34.26 -3.37 -29.01
N ASN A 86 -35.13 -2.42 -29.34
CA ASN A 86 -34.66 -1.16 -29.92
C ASN A 86 -34.25 -0.19 -28.83
N ILE A 87 -32.96 0.07 -28.74
CA ILE A 87 -32.35 1.05 -27.82
C ILE A 87 -31.39 1.91 -28.65
N GLN A 88 -31.63 3.22 -28.70
CA GLN A 88 -30.73 4.18 -29.28
C GLN A 88 -30.11 5.05 -28.21
N ARG A 89 -28.79 5.03 -28.11
CA ARG A 89 -28.04 5.84 -27.16
C ARG A 89 -27.89 7.26 -27.67
N LEU A 90 -28.25 8.25 -26.84
CA LEU A 90 -28.06 9.67 -27.15
C LEU A 90 -26.82 10.18 -26.39
N GLU A 91 -26.80 10.02 -25.05
CA GLU A 91 -25.68 10.39 -24.21
C GLU A 91 -25.48 9.33 -23.15
N VAL A 92 -24.27 8.76 -23.08
CA VAL A 92 -23.89 7.77 -22.07
C VAL A 92 -22.49 8.08 -21.59
N ASN A 93 -22.40 8.62 -20.38
CA ASN A 93 -21.15 8.93 -19.70
C ASN A 93 -21.25 8.56 -18.22
N ASN A 94 -20.25 8.86 -17.41
CA ASN A 94 -20.25 8.51 -15.98
C ASN A 94 -21.34 9.22 -15.17
N GLU A 95 -21.80 10.38 -15.60
CA GLU A 95 -22.77 11.19 -14.87
C GLU A 95 -24.19 10.88 -15.33
N ARG A 96 -24.42 10.76 -16.65
CA ARG A 96 -25.74 10.73 -17.26
C ARG A 96 -25.92 9.58 -18.23
N CYS A 97 -27.14 9.04 -18.24
CA CYS A 97 -27.62 8.11 -19.24
C CYS A 97 -28.87 8.69 -19.91
N GLU A 98 -28.77 8.91 -21.23
CA GLU A 98 -29.87 9.38 -22.08
C GLU A 98 -30.01 8.45 -23.27
N ILE A 99 -31.19 7.80 -23.37
CA ILE A 99 -31.49 6.83 -24.43
C ILE A 99 -32.92 6.98 -24.91
N LEU A 100 -33.14 6.56 -26.15
CA LEU A 100 -34.47 6.28 -26.69
C LEU A 100 -34.67 4.78 -26.76
N PHE A 101 -35.87 4.31 -26.46
CA PHE A 101 -36.19 2.89 -26.61
C PHE A 101 -37.66 2.66 -26.96
N GLY A 102 -37.99 1.49 -27.51
CA GLY A 102 -39.35 1.13 -27.85
C GLY A 102 -39.47 -0.06 -28.79
N PRO A 103 -40.69 -0.39 -29.27
CA PRO A 103 -41.98 0.14 -28.81
C PRO A 103 -42.34 -0.33 -27.41
N VAL A 104 -42.94 0.55 -26.63
CA VAL A 104 -43.52 0.24 -25.33
C VAL A 104 -45.01 -0.04 -25.52
N LYS A 105 -45.43 -1.27 -25.31
CA LYS A 105 -46.79 -1.74 -25.60
C LYS A 105 -47.80 -1.47 -24.51
N LYS A 106 -47.34 -1.34 -23.29
CA LYS A 106 -48.19 -1.16 -22.10
C LYS A 106 -47.67 -0.08 -21.17
N LYS A 107 -48.58 0.62 -20.49
CA LYS A 107 -48.29 1.34 -19.26
C LYS A 107 -47.87 0.34 -18.20
N GLY A 108 -46.79 0.66 -17.45
CA GLY A 108 -46.32 -0.24 -16.38
C GLY A 108 -44.92 0.04 -15.92
N THR A 109 -44.38 -0.95 -15.21
CA THR A 109 -43.00 -0.94 -14.72
C THR A 109 -42.08 -1.65 -15.69
N TYR A 110 -40.95 -1.03 -15.95
CA TYR A 110 -39.87 -1.62 -16.75
C TYR A 110 -38.59 -1.61 -15.95
N PHE A 111 -37.72 -2.61 -16.17
CA PHE A 111 -36.42 -2.69 -15.56
C PHE A 111 -35.34 -2.39 -16.60
N PHE A 112 -34.51 -1.41 -16.30
CA PHE A 112 -33.32 -1.10 -17.09
C PHE A 112 -32.10 -1.68 -16.40
N TYR A 113 -31.52 -2.73 -16.99
CA TYR A 113 -30.28 -3.36 -16.56
C TYR A 113 -29.13 -2.82 -17.41
N TYR A 114 -28.02 -2.51 -16.76
CA TYR A 114 -26.75 -2.20 -17.39
C TYR A 114 -25.77 -3.26 -16.94
N LEU A 115 -25.47 -4.21 -17.83
CA LEU A 115 -24.76 -5.42 -17.49
C LEU A 115 -23.31 -5.12 -17.11
N PRO A 116 -22.78 -5.78 -16.08
CA PRO A 116 -21.41 -5.59 -15.64
C PRO A 116 -20.43 -6.15 -16.67
N TYR A 117 -19.17 -5.81 -16.50
CA TYR A 117 -18.09 -6.55 -17.13
C TYR A 117 -18.01 -7.97 -16.58
N GLN A 118 -17.54 -8.89 -17.40
CA GLN A 118 -17.17 -10.23 -16.96
C GLN A 118 -15.70 -10.28 -16.61
N VAL A 119 -15.37 -11.00 -15.53
CA VAL A 119 -13.98 -11.26 -15.15
C VAL A 119 -13.55 -12.55 -15.84
N GLN A 120 -12.63 -12.43 -16.79
CA GLN A 120 -11.99 -13.55 -17.46
C GLN A 120 -10.70 -13.90 -16.71
N ARG A 121 -10.54 -15.19 -16.41
CA ARG A 121 -9.37 -15.67 -15.68
C ARG A 121 -8.48 -16.49 -16.62
N GLU A 122 -7.35 -15.93 -17.01
CA GLU A 122 -6.33 -16.62 -17.79
C GLU A 122 -5.04 -16.74 -17.00
N ARG A 123 -4.57 -17.99 -16.81
CA ARG A 123 -3.26 -18.32 -16.20
C ARG A 123 -2.96 -17.56 -14.89
N GLY A 124 -3.97 -17.31 -14.06
CA GLY A 124 -3.78 -16.58 -12.80
C GLY A 124 -3.91 -15.06 -12.91
N TYR A 125 -4.04 -14.51 -14.11
CA TYR A 125 -4.33 -13.10 -14.34
C TYR A 125 -5.82 -12.90 -14.60
N TYR A 126 -6.33 -11.72 -14.18
CA TYR A 126 -7.71 -11.34 -14.41
C TYR A 126 -7.75 -10.27 -15.49
N SER A 127 -8.52 -10.50 -16.54
CA SER A 127 -8.89 -9.48 -17.51
C SER A 127 -10.38 -9.17 -17.41
N LEU A 128 -10.74 -7.94 -17.75
CA LEU A 128 -12.12 -7.51 -17.78
C LEU A 128 -12.64 -7.61 -19.22
N GLY A 129 -13.69 -8.38 -19.41
CA GLY A 129 -14.43 -8.46 -20.66
C GLY A 129 -15.80 -7.80 -20.51
N TYR A 130 -16.29 -7.12 -21.54
CA TYR A 130 -17.66 -6.61 -21.58
C TYR A 130 -18.49 -7.54 -22.45
N GLU A 131 -19.77 -7.75 -22.06
CA GLU A 131 -20.75 -8.33 -22.97
C GLU A 131 -20.83 -7.43 -24.23
N PRO A 132 -21.01 -8.01 -25.41
CA PRO A 132 -21.27 -7.23 -26.60
C PRO A 132 -22.41 -6.25 -26.34
N LYS A 133 -22.29 -5.02 -26.87
CA LYS A 133 -23.39 -4.05 -26.83
C LYS A 133 -24.66 -4.68 -27.40
N GLU A 134 -25.79 -4.12 -27.00
CA GLU A 134 -27.07 -4.47 -27.59
C GLU A 134 -27.01 -4.32 -29.11
N GLU A 135 -27.81 -5.12 -29.81
CA GLU A 135 -27.94 -5.05 -31.26
C GLU A 135 -28.40 -3.66 -31.72
N ASP A 136 -27.98 -3.26 -32.89
CA ASP A 136 -28.46 -2.00 -33.50
C ASP A 136 -29.99 -2.02 -33.64
N PRO A 137 -30.66 -0.91 -33.35
CA PRO A 137 -32.11 -0.82 -33.50
C PRO A 137 -32.56 -1.11 -34.91
N ASP A 138 -33.78 -1.63 -35.05
CA ASP A 138 -34.42 -1.88 -36.33
C ASP A 138 -34.51 -0.59 -37.19
N LYS A 139 -34.18 -0.70 -38.48
CA LYS A 139 -34.16 0.45 -39.39
C LYS A 139 -35.52 1.14 -39.56
N GLN A 140 -36.63 0.37 -39.50
CA GLN A 140 -37.98 0.95 -39.58
C GLN A 140 -38.28 1.71 -38.29
N TRP A 141 -37.91 1.15 -37.16
CA TRP A 141 -38.06 1.84 -35.87
C TRP A 141 -37.20 3.11 -35.81
N LEU A 142 -35.98 3.12 -36.34
CA LEU A 142 -35.15 4.34 -36.42
C LEU A 142 -35.79 5.42 -37.29
N ALA A 143 -36.46 5.04 -38.38
CA ALA A 143 -37.17 6.01 -39.22
C ALA A 143 -38.35 6.65 -38.50
N VAL A 144 -39.14 5.86 -37.74
CA VAL A 144 -40.20 6.37 -36.85
C VAL A 144 -39.62 7.27 -35.78
N THR A 145 -38.55 6.85 -35.13
CA THR A 145 -37.86 7.63 -34.09
C THR A 145 -37.43 9.00 -34.61
N SER A 146 -36.84 9.05 -35.79
CA SER A 146 -36.40 10.32 -36.42
C SER A 146 -37.59 11.26 -36.71
N SER A 147 -38.73 10.70 -37.11
CA SER A 147 -39.96 11.47 -37.35
C SER A 147 -40.55 12.00 -36.03
N GLU A 148 -40.62 11.17 -34.99
CA GLU A 148 -41.16 11.57 -33.70
C GLU A 148 -40.28 12.60 -32.96
N VAL A 149 -38.98 12.45 -33.04
CA VAL A 149 -38.02 13.46 -32.51
C VAL A 149 -38.19 14.80 -33.22
N SER A 150 -38.39 14.77 -34.54
CA SER A 150 -38.62 15.99 -35.34
C SER A 150 -40.01 16.61 -35.07
N GLY A 151 -40.97 15.81 -34.67
CA GLY A 151 -42.37 16.22 -34.43
C GLY A 151 -42.64 16.88 -33.06
N GLY A 152 -41.73 16.83 -32.14
CA GLY A 152 -41.87 17.51 -30.85
C GLY A 152 -41.40 16.71 -29.62
N GLN A 153 -42.09 16.91 -28.52
CA GLN A 153 -41.71 16.34 -27.22
C GLN A 153 -42.07 14.84 -27.13
N LEU A 154 -41.07 13.99 -27.00
CA LEU A 154 -41.26 12.56 -26.77
C LEU A 154 -41.81 12.28 -25.37
N PRO A 155 -42.63 11.22 -25.18
CA PRO A 155 -42.98 10.75 -23.84
C PRO A 155 -41.74 10.40 -23.02
N GLU A 156 -41.64 11.03 -21.85
CA GLU A 156 -40.53 10.75 -20.92
C GLU A 156 -40.89 9.63 -19.96
N VAL A 157 -39.90 8.82 -19.65
CA VAL A 157 -39.96 7.73 -18.65
C VAL A 157 -39.40 8.25 -17.34
N THR A 158 -40.13 7.99 -16.26
CA THR A 158 -39.67 8.37 -14.92
C THR A 158 -38.88 7.23 -14.29
N VAL A 159 -37.67 7.53 -13.82
CA VAL A 159 -36.93 6.64 -12.92
C VAL A 159 -37.52 6.78 -11.52
N VAL A 160 -38.07 5.70 -10.99
CA VAL A 160 -38.68 5.68 -9.66
C VAL A 160 -37.62 5.42 -8.59
N ARG A 161 -36.74 4.45 -8.85
CA ARG A 161 -35.65 4.10 -7.98
C ARG A 161 -34.55 3.35 -8.73
N VAL A 162 -33.37 3.35 -8.14
CA VAL A 162 -32.23 2.54 -8.58
C VAL A 162 -32.02 1.44 -7.53
N GLU A 163 -32.06 0.20 -7.94
CA GLU A 163 -32.00 -0.96 -7.06
C GLU A 163 -30.70 -1.71 -7.16
N SER A 164 -30.19 -2.16 -6.02
CA SER A 164 -29.21 -3.22 -5.93
C SER A 164 -29.90 -4.60 -5.81
N ARG A 165 -29.26 -5.63 -6.37
CA ARG A 165 -29.79 -7.01 -6.37
C ARG A 165 -29.85 -7.58 -4.97
N THR A 166 -28.86 -7.32 -4.13
CA THR A 166 -28.75 -7.82 -2.75
C THR A 166 -28.22 -6.70 -1.83
N GLN A 167 -28.31 -6.93 -0.52
CA GLN A 167 -27.72 -6.04 0.47
C GLN A 167 -26.19 -5.89 0.30
N PHE A 168 -25.50 -6.94 -0.19
CA PHE A 168 -24.07 -6.87 -0.45
C PHE A 168 -23.70 -5.85 -1.53
N ASP A 169 -24.56 -5.67 -2.53
CA ASP A 169 -24.38 -4.75 -3.65
C ASP A 169 -25.06 -3.40 -3.40
N SER A 170 -25.52 -3.13 -2.18
CA SER A 170 -26.25 -1.90 -1.85
C SER A 170 -25.42 -0.65 -2.13
N PHE A 171 -26.12 0.40 -2.51
CA PHE A 171 -25.48 1.69 -2.80
C PHE A 171 -24.95 2.34 -1.52
N TYR A 172 -23.64 2.48 -1.47
CA TYR A 172 -22.98 3.15 -0.37
C TYR A 172 -22.95 4.66 -0.61
N PRO A 173 -23.42 5.51 0.32
CA PRO A 173 -23.53 6.95 0.06
C PRO A 173 -22.23 7.64 -0.35
N MET A 174 -21.06 7.10 0.09
CA MET A 174 -19.75 7.63 -0.26
C MET A 174 -19.22 7.14 -1.61
N GLU A 175 -20.00 6.37 -2.37
CA GLU A 175 -19.70 5.88 -3.72
C GLU A 175 -20.66 6.43 -4.78
N ILE A 176 -21.65 7.24 -4.37
CA ILE A 176 -22.55 7.95 -5.26
C ILE A 176 -21.90 9.28 -5.63
N ALA A 177 -21.47 9.43 -6.88
CA ALA A 177 -20.73 10.59 -7.33
C ALA A 177 -21.65 11.80 -7.62
N ALA A 178 -21.22 12.99 -7.26
CA ALA A 178 -21.83 14.23 -7.73
C ALA A 178 -21.47 14.49 -9.20
N SER A 179 -22.39 15.09 -9.97
CA SER A 179 -22.13 15.53 -11.33
C SER A 179 -21.23 16.78 -11.37
N ALA A 180 -20.65 17.06 -12.55
CA ALA A 180 -19.85 18.26 -12.76
C ALA A 180 -20.66 19.54 -12.52
N GLU A 181 -21.90 19.55 -12.96
CA GLU A 181 -22.82 20.68 -12.75
C GLU A 181 -23.11 20.91 -11.25
N GLU A 182 -23.40 19.86 -10.51
CA GLU A 182 -23.65 19.95 -9.06
C GLU A 182 -22.42 20.45 -8.30
N LYS A 183 -21.24 19.93 -8.66
CA LYS A 183 -19.96 20.39 -8.10
C LYS A 183 -19.74 21.87 -8.38
N ALA A 184 -19.94 22.31 -9.62
CA ALA A 184 -19.78 23.70 -10.02
C ALA A 184 -20.74 24.64 -9.25
N ASN A 185 -22.03 24.28 -9.18
CA ASN A 185 -23.04 25.03 -8.44
C ASN A 185 -22.72 25.12 -6.95
N TYR A 186 -22.28 23.99 -6.35
CA TYR A 186 -21.90 23.96 -4.95
C TYR A 186 -20.68 24.84 -4.68
N ARG A 187 -19.65 24.77 -5.54
CA ARG A 187 -18.43 25.59 -5.44
C ARG A 187 -18.73 27.08 -5.58
N GLN A 188 -19.61 27.48 -6.48
CA GLN A 188 -20.03 28.87 -6.64
C GLN A 188 -20.67 29.43 -5.37
N ALA A 189 -21.44 28.60 -4.67
CA ALA A 189 -22.10 28.96 -3.41
C ALA A 189 -21.15 28.87 -2.18
N ASN A 190 -20.06 28.14 -2.28
CA ASN A 190 -19.13 27.85 -1.18
C ASN A 190 -17.69 28.11 -1.59
N LEU A 191 -17.28 29.36 -1.51
CA LEU A 191 -15.95 29.81 -1.91
C LEU A 191 -14.86 29.28 -0.93
N GLY A 192 -13.69 28.99 -1.46
CA GLY A 192 -12.51 28.57 -0.69
C GLY A 192 -11.52 27.80 -1.53
N ARG A 193 -10.25 27.80 -1.14
CA ARG A 193 -9.19 27.03 -1.81
C ARG A 193 -9.46 25.53 -1.72
N PHE A 194 -10.00 25.09 -0.61
CA PHE A 194 -10.52 23.75 -0.39
C PHE A 194 -11.73 23.78 0.56
N LEU A 195 -12.53 22.75 0.50
CA LEU A 195 -13.66 22.54 1.40
C LEU A 195 -13.39 21.30 2.26
N VAL A 196 -13.89 21.30 3.49
CA VAL A 196 -13.72 20.19 4.42
C VAL A 196 -15.09 19.59 4.75
N PHE A 197 -15.17 18.27 4.71
CA PHE A 197 -16.36 17.50 5.03
C PHE A 197 -16.04 16.47 6.11
N PRO A 198 -16.46 16.71 7.35
CA PRO A 198 -16.32 15.72 8.41
C PRO A 198 -17.18 14.49 8.14
N GLU A 199 -16.60 13.31 8.35
CA GLU A 199 -17.31 12.04 8.20
C GLU A 199 -17.05 11.12 9.40
N ASP A 200 -18.10 10.50 9.88
CA ASP A 200 -18.01 9.43 10.85
C ASP A 200 -17.37 8.19 10.22
N ARG A 201 -16.78 7.35 11.04
CA ARG A 201 -16.18 6.08 10.65
C ARG A 201 -17.14 5.12 9.93
N SER A 202 -18.45 5.27 10.12
CA SER A 202 -19.47 4.51 9.38
C SER A 202 -19.57 4.89 7.91
N ASN A 203 -19.00 6.03 7.52
CA ASN A 203 -18.97 6.53 6.14
C ASN A 203 -17.54 6.75 5.63
N PRO A 204 -16.72 5.69 5.46
CA PRO A 204 -15.36 5.85 4.93
C PRO A 204 -15.37 6.50 3.54
N VAL A 205 -14.60 7.57 3.38
CA VAL A 205 -14.41 8.23 2.09
C VAL A 205 -13.62 7.31 1.16
N ARG A 206 -14.22 6.85 0.07
CA ARG A 206 -13.65 5.86 -0.85
C ARG A 206 -13.23 6.42 -2.19
N MET A 207 -13.90 7.49 -2.65
CA MET A 207 -13.61 8.13 -3.93
C MET A 207 -12.58 9.24 -3.74
N LYS A 208 -11.53 9.23 -4.57
CA LYS A 208 -10.50 10.29 -4.59
C LYS A 208 -10.64 11.24 -5.78
N THR A 209 -11.26 10.79 -6.86
CA THR A 209 -11.44 11.54 -8.10
C THR A 209 -12.86 12.05 -8.29
N ASN A 210 -13.79 11.64 -7.43
CA ASN A 210 -15.17 12.06 -7.45
C ASN A 210 -15.59 12.55 -6.07
N VAL A 211 -16.45 13.55 -6.05
CA VAL A 211 -17.04 14.09 -4.82
C VAL A 211 -18.29 13.29 -4.45
N PRO A 212 -18.43 12.82 -3.22
CA PRO A 212 -19.67 12.17 -2.80
C PRO A 212 -20.87 13.09 -2.93
N TYR A 213 -21.91 12.66 -3.61
CA TYR A 213 -23.15 13.42 -3.77
C TYR A 213 -23.77 13.83 -2.43
N LYS A 214 -23.67 12.96 -1.42
CA LYS A 214 -24.08 13.22 -0.03
C LYS A 214 -23.53 14.55 0.50
N TRP A 215 -22.29 14.90 0.18
CA TRP A 215 -21.67 16.12 0.67
C TRP A 215 -22.34 17.41 0.17
N LEU A 216 -22.94 17.33 -1.00
CA LEU A 216 -23.60 18.48 -1.61
C LEU A 216 -25.07 18.64 -1.16
N GLN A 217 -25.57 17.70 -0.34
CA GLN A 217 -26.96 17.69 0.15
C GLN A 217 -27.12 18.42 1.51
N GLY A 218 -26.37 19.51 1.74
CA GLY A 218 -26.48 20.30 2.95
C GLY A 218 -25.75 19.71 4.17
N GLN A 219 -24.75 18.88 3.95
CA GLN A 219 -23.91 18.35 5.04
C GLN A 219 -23.20 19.46 5.80
N GLU A 220 -23.25 19.37 7.15
CA GLU A 220 -22.48 20.24 8.02
C GLU A 220 -20.97 20.07 7.77
N ARG A 221 -20.26 21.18 7.56
CA ARG A 221 -18.83 21.18 7.20
C ARG A 221 -17.90 21.69 8.30
N PHE A 222 -18.44 22.45 9.24
CA PHE A 222 -17.63 23.14 10.24
C PHE A 222 -17.67 22.47 11.61
N SER A 223 -18.49 21.43 11.77
CA SER A 223 -18.53 20.65 12.99
C SER A 223 -18.65 19.14 12.72
N PHE A 224 -18.01 18.37 13.60
CA PHE A 224 -18.11 16.92 13.67
C PHE A 224 -18.68 16.51 15.02
N LYS A 225 -19.61 15.55 15.01
CA LYS A 225 -20.14 14.96 16.23
C LYS A 225 -19.95 13.45 16.20
N GLY A 226 -19.36 12.91 17.24
CA GLY A 226 -19.13 11.48 17.38
C GLY A 226 -19.46 10.97 18.79
N VAL A 227 -19.64 9.65 18.89
CA VAL A 227 -19.86 8.97 20.17
C VAL A 227 -18.79 7.91 20.36
N ALA A 228 -18.09 7.98 21.47
CA ALA A 228 -16.99 7.08 21.84
C ALA A 228 -17.23 6.46 23.21
N GLN A 229 -16.54 5.36 23.48
CA GLN A 229 -16.53 4.71 24.78
C GLN A 229 -15.18 4.93 25.50
N PRO A 230 -15.11 4.92 26.81
CA PRO A 230 -13.85 4.95 27.53
C PRO A 230 -12.91 3.81 27.05
N ASN A 231 -11.60 4.05 27.00
CA ASN A 231 -10.56 3.16 26.45
C ASN A 231 -10.67 2.91 24.94
N GLU A 232 -11.58 3.55 24.23
CA GLU A 232 -11.67 3.44 22.78
C GLU A 232 -10.53 4.20 22.08
N TYR A 233 -10.00 3.63 21.00
CA TYR A 233 -9.30 4.41 20.00
C TYR A 233 -10.31 4.83 18.94
N TYR A 234 -10.85 6.03 19.09
CA TYR A 234 -11.94 6.53 18.26
C TYR A 234 -11.40 7.05 16.94
N ALA A 235 -11.98 6.62 15.82
CA ALA A 235 -11.57 7.05 14.49
C ALA A 235 -12.67 7.86 13.78
N PHE A 236 -12.29 8.90 13.05
CA PHE A 236 -13.15 9.71 12.19
C PHE A 236 -12.36 10.28 11.01
N GLN A 237 -13.00 10.98 10.10
CA GLN A 237 -12.35 11.54 8.94
C GLN A 237 -12.71 13.00 8.72
N LEU A 238 -11.77 13.73 8.12
CA LEU A 238 -12.01 15.02 7.47
C LEU A 238 -11.69 14.86 5.99
N GLY A 239 -12.71 14.86 5.14
CA GLY A 239 -12.55 14.82 3.70
C GLY A 239 -12.19 16.20 3.16
N VAL A 240 -11.06 16.32 2.50
CA VAL A 240 -10.61 17.56 1.85
C VAL A 240 -10.96 17.50 0.38
N TRP A 241 -11.80 18.41 -0.10
CA TRP A 241 -12.08 18.60 -1.52
C TRP A 241 -11.35 19.84 -2.01
N ALA A 242 -10.31 19.63 -2.85
CA ALA A 242 -9.51 20.71 -3.41
C ALA A 242 -10.32 21.54 -4.41
N GLY A 243 -9.97 22.83 -4.52
CA GLY A 243 -10.48 23.72 -5.56
C GLY A 243 -9.80 23.50 -6.92
N ASP A 244 -9.72 24.58 -7.69
CA ASP A 244 -9.15 24.56 -9.04
C ASP A 244 -7.62 24.47 -9.05
N GLN A 245 -6.99 24.52 -7.88
CA GLN A 245 -5.54 24.49 -7.73
C GLN A 245 -5.11 23.28 -6.89
N THR A 246 -3.93 22.77 -7.22
CA THR A 246 -3.27 21.74 -6.39
C THR A 246 -2.97 22.30 -5.01
N LEU A 247 -3.36 21.58 -3.97
CA LEU A 247 -2.85 21.78 -2.61
C LEU A 247 -1.53 20.99 -2.51
N LYS A 248 -0.41 21.69 -2.37
CA LYS A 248 0.92 21.06 -2.38
C LYS A 248 1.24 20.36 -1.06
N SER A 249 0.74 20.91 0.04
CA SER A 249 0.94 20.36 1.37
C SER A 249 -0.23 20.70 2.27
N VAL A 250 -0.96 19.68 2.70
CA VAL A 250 -2.02 19.81 3.69
C VAL A 250 -1.46 19.45 5.05
N THR A 251 -1.62 20.33 6.03
CA THR A 251 -1.22 20.14 7.42
C THR A 251 -2.40 20.32 8.35
N TYR A 252 -2.23 20.00 9.63
CA TYR A 252 -3.27 20.21 10.63
C TYR A 252 -2.70 20.72 11.96
N GLU A 253 -3.55 21.42 12.69
CA GLU A 253 -3.36 21.76 14.09
C GLU A 253 -4.60 21.32 14.87
N THR A 254 -4.43 20.92 16.12
CA THR A 254 -5.53 20.53 16.97
C THR A 254 -5.41 21.16 18.35
N THR A 255 -6.55 21.53 18.93
CA THR A 255 -6.64 21.92 20.34
C THR A 255 -6.92 20.69 21.20
N CYS A 256 -6.69 20.79 22.51
CA CYS A 256 -7.25 19.83 23.45
C CYS A 256 -8.76 19.79 23.34
N LEU A 257 -9.39 18.59 23.48
CA LEU A 257 -10.83 18.49 23.65
C LEU A 257 -11.17 18.56 25.13
N LYS A 258 -12.12 19.42 25.51
CA LYS A 258 -12.46 19.73 26.90
C LYS A 258 -13.93 19.44 27.23
N SER A 259 -14.16 18.88 28.40
CA SER A 259 -15.48 18.70 29.02
C SER A 259 -15.41 19.11 30.49
N GLY A 260 -15.81 20.36 30.81
CA GLY A 260 -15.54 20.95 32.12
C GLY A 260 -14.05 20.95 32.45
N ASN A 261 -13.67 20.30 33.56
CA ASN A 261 -12.27 20.15 33.98
C ASN A 261 -11.56 18.96 33.33
N ASN A 262 -12.28 18.11 32.61
CA ASN A 262 -11.70 16.93 31.96
C ASN A 262 -11.13 17.30 30.58
N VAL A 263 -9.97 16.73 30.25
CA VAL A 263 -9.22 17.05 29.04
C VAL A 263 -8.79 15.78 28.32
N ILE A 264 -8.98 15.74 27.01
CA ILE A 264 -8.28 14.88 26.07
C ILE A 264 -7.20 15.76 25.45
N PRO A 265 -5.90 15.50 25.69
CA PRO A 265 -4.83 16.37 25.21
C PRO A 265 -4.70 16.33 23.69
N ALA A 266 -4.12 17.36 23.09
CA ALA A 266 -3.94 17.48 21.65
C ALA A 266 -3.08 16.32 21.08
N GLU A 267 -2.11 15.87 21.84
CA GLU A 267 -1.20 14.77 21.49
C GLU A 267 -1.91 13.40 21.39
N ALA A 268 -3.10 13.28 21.99
CA ALA A 268 -3.95 12.11 21.84
C ALA A 268 -4.68 12.05 20.49
N ILE A 269 -4.56 13.12 19.69
CA ILE A 269 -5.22 13.22 18.38
C ILE A 269 -4.17 13.10 17.27
N THR A 270 -4.27 12.06 16.47
CA THR A 270 -3.30 11.75 15.41
C THR A 270 -3.97 11.71 14.04
N CYS A 271 -3.38 12.36 13.04
CA CYS A 271 -3.77 12.20 11.64
C CYS A 271 -2.84 11.18 10.94
N PHE A 272 -3.36 10.00 10.61
CA PHE A 272 -2.58 8.90 10.01
C PHE A 272 -2.09 9.17 8.59
N ASN A 273 -2.75 10.07 7.87
CA ASN A 273 -2.31 10.46 6.52
C ASN A 273 -1.10 11.40 6.55
N ILE A 274 -0.91 12.12 7.64
CA ILE A 274 0.17 13.11 7.82
C ILE A 274 1.25 12.56 8.73
N ASN A 275 0.91 12.04 9.91
CA ASN A 275 1.86 11.53 10.88
C ASN A 275 2.00 10.01 10.77
N GLY A 276 3.17 9.51 11.13
CA GLY A 276 3.44 8.08 11.13
C GLY A 276 4.65 7.71 11.98
N VAL A 277 4.82 6.40 12.13
CA VAL A 277 6.02 5.80 12.73
C VAL A 277 6.63 4.87 11.69
N ASN A 278 7.94 4.99 11.46
CA ASN A 278 8.65 4.17 10.50
C ASN A 278 8.98 2.78 11.08
N PRO A 279 9.46 1.83 10.26
CA PRO A 279 9.82 0.47 10.74
C PRO A 279 10.89 0.44 11.83
N LYS A 280 11.63 1.54 12.03
CA LYS A 280 12.63 1.68 13.13
C LYS A 280 12.02 2.33 14.38
N GLY A 281 10.70 2.48 14.47
CA GLY A 281 10.00 3.09 15.60
C GLY A 281 10.15 4.60 15.72
N LYS A 282 10.68 5.28 14.69
CA LYS A 282 10.87 6.74 14.71
C LYS A 282 9.70 7.45 14.05
N PRO A 283 9.20 8.55 14.64
CA PRO A 283 8.15 9.35 14.02
C PRO A 283 8.63 10.00 12.73
N PHE A 284 7.71 10.16 11.79
CA PHE A 284 7.94 10.91 10.56
C PHE A 284 6.64 11.61 10.11
N THR A 285 6.78 12.63 9.27
CA THR A 285 5.67 13.38 8.69
C THR A 285 5.63 13.17 7.18
N LYS A 286 4.44 12.89 6.65
CA LYS A 286 4.18 12.75 5.21
C LYS A 286 3.73 14.08 4.63
N GLN A 287 4.16 14.38 3.43
CA GLN A 287 3.60 15.47 2.65
C GLN A 287 2.34 14.98 1.92
N VAL A 288 1.20 15.58 2.23
CA VAL A 288 -0.09 15.28 1.59
C VAL A 288 -0.38 16.34 0.54
N SER A 289 -0.40 15.93 -0.72
CA SER A 289 -0.78 16.77 -1.85
C SER A 289 -2.13 16.33 -2.41
N VAL A 290 -2.98 17.31 -2.81
CA VAL A 290 -4.31 17.03 -3.37
C VAL A 290 -4.42 17.73 -4.71
N ALA A 291 -4.66 16.95 -5.77
CA ALA A 291 -4.84 17.48 -7.12
C ALA A 291 -6.09 18.38 -7.23
N PRO A 292 -6.19 19.23 -8.25
CA PRO A 292 -7.39 20.02 -8.48
C PRO A 292 -8.63 19.14 -8.59
N ASP A 293 -9.74 19.58 -8.03
CA ASP A 293 -11.05 18.89 -7.97
C ASP A 293 -11.02 17.48 -7.33
N ALA A 294 -9.89 17.07 -6.77
CA ALA A 294 -9.74 15.78 -6.10
C ALA A 294 -10.15 15.83 -4.61
N VAL A 295 -10.43 14.65 -4.09
CA VAL A 295 -10.79 14.41 -2.69
C VAL A 295 -9.67 13.67 -1.97
N GLN A 296 -9.27 14.15 -0.81
CA GLN A 296 -8.32 13.48 0.08
C GLN A 296 -8.96 13.25 1.45
N PRO A 297 -9.23 12.00 1.84
CA PRO A 297 -9.60 11.70 3.22
C PRO A 297 -8.39 11.85 4.14
N LEU A 298 -8.59 12.50 5.26
CA LEU A 298 -7.65 12.55 6.36
C LEU A 298 -8.26 11.79 7.54
N TRP A 299 -7.65 10.66 7.88
CA TRP A 299 -8.09 9.83 8.99
C TRP A 299 -7.48 10.30 10.29
N PHE A 300 -8.34 10.64 11.23
CA PHE A 300 -7.98 11.03 12.58
C PHE A 300 -8.31 9.91 13.56
N GLY A 301 -7.45 9.74 14.55
CA GLY A 301 -7.70 8.88 15.70
C GLY A 301 -7.56 9.66 16.99
N VAL A 302 -8.47 9.42 17.93
CA VAL A 302 -8.46 10.00 19.29
C VAL A 302 -8.22 8.88 20.28
N ASP A 303 -7.11 8.94 21.00
CA ASP A 303 -6.71 7.97 22.02
C ASP A 303 -7.38 8.26 23.36
N LEU A 304 -8.46 7.54 23.70
CA LEU A 304 -9.16 7.70 24.97
C LEU A 304 -8.52 6.82 26.06
N LYS A 305 -8.34 7.41 27.23
CA LYS A 305 -7.84 6.68 28.41
C LYS A 305 -8.85 5.65 28.90
N THR A 306 -8.36 4.60 29.57
CA THR A 306 -9.18 3.55 30.19
C THR A 306 -10.23 4.13 31.13
N ASN A 307 -9.87 5.16 31.88
CA ASN A 307 -10.71 5.86 32.84
C ASN A 307 -11.16 7.24 32.34
N GLN A 308 -11.29 7.42 31.02
CA GLN A 308 -11.77 8.69 30.47
C GLN A 308 -13.16 9.01 31.01
N PRO A 309 -13.35 10.13 31.71
CA PRO A 309 -14.66 10.47 32.27
C PRO A 309 -15.70 10.66 31.18
N SER A 310 -16.95 10.24 31.45
CA SER A 310 -18.09 10.52 30.57
C SER A 310 -18.34 12.02 30.47
N GLY A 311 -18.75 12.47 29.29
CA GLY A 311 -19.05 13.86 29.01
C GLY A 311 -18.89 14.21 27.54
N THR A 312 -19.26 15.42 27.19
CA THR A 312 -19.12 15.96 25.83
C THR A 312 -17.83 16.80 25.75
N TYR A 313 -16.85 16.29 25.03
CA TYR A 313 -15.55 16.91 24.83
C TYR A 313 -15.55 17.74 23.56
N LYS A 314 -15.18 19.02 23.66
CA LYS A 314 -15.15 19.96 22.54
C LYS A 314 -13.77 20.55 22.30
N GLY A 315 -13.42 20.70 21.04
CA GLY A 315 -12.18 21.33 20.58
C GLY A 315 -12.23 21.58 19.08
N VAL A 316 -11.08 21.89 18.49
CA VAL A 316 -11.01 22.27 17.07
C VAL A 316 -9.85 21.54 16.41
N VAL A 317 -10.10 21.02 15.21
CA VAL A 317 -9.07 20.62 14.26
C VAL A 317 -9.06 21.64 13.12
N THR A 318 -7.91 22.27 12.87
CA THR A 318 -7.76 23.24 11.79
C THR A 318 -6.88 22.63 10.71
N LEU A 319 -7.41 22.46 9.50
CA LEU A 319 -6.64 22.08 8.33
C LEU A 319 -6.06 23.31 7.64
N LYS A 320 -4.80 23.22 7.19
CA LYS A 320 -4.10 24.32 6.51
C LYS A 320 -3.43 23.82 5.24
N ASP A 321 -3.37 24.67 4.22
CA ASP A 321 -2.56 24.44 3.04
C ASP A 321 -1.20 25.19 3.12
N GLU A 322 -0.39 25.05 2.08
CA GLU A 322 0.94 25.69 1.97
C GLU A 322 0.88 27.22 1.93
N THR A 323 -0.27 27.83 1.67
CA THR A 323 -0.46 29.29 1.64
C THR A 323 -0.86 29.85 3.00
N GLY A 324 -1.17 28.97 3.95
CA GLY A 324 -1.74 29.34 5.24
C GLY A 324 -3.26 29.51 5.24
N TYR A 325 -3.94 29.20 4.11
CA TYR A 325 -5.40 29.15 4.11
C TYR A 325 -5.86 28.04 5.05
N ALA A 326 -6.74 28.39 6.00
CA ALA A 326 -7.11 27.53 7.10
C ALA A 326 -8.62 27.32 7.19
N VAL A 327 -9.02 26.08 7.45
CA VAL A 327 -10.43 25.71 7.68
C VAL A 327 -10.53 25.02 9.04
N PRO A 328 -11.12 25.68 10.05
CA PRO A 328 -11.37 25.07 11.35
C PRO A 328 -12.63 24.18 11.28
N VAL A 329 -12.54 23.06 11.98
CA VAL A 329 -13.67 22.13 12.21
C VAL A 329 -13.80 21.91 13.70
N GLU A 330 -14.95 22.24 14.26
CA GLU A 330 -15.28 21.93 15.66
C GLU A 330 -15.47 20.43 15.83
N ILE A 331 -14.81 19.85 16.82
CA ILE A 331 -14.95 18.44 17.16
C ILE A 331 -15.72 18.33 18.47
N GLU A 332 -16.86 17.67 18.42
CA GLU A 332 -17.67 17.33 19.58
C GLU A 332 -17.69 15.81 19.73
N LEU A 333 -17.01 15.28 20.75
CA LEU A 333 -16.93 13.87 21.03
C LEU A 333 -17.65 13.57 22.36
N GLU A 334 -18.78 12.89 22.28
CA GLU A 334 -19.47 12.37 23.45
C GLU A 334 -18.78 11.08 23.92
N VAL A 335 -18.24 11.09 25.12
CA VAL A 335 -17.70 9.89 25.77
C VAL A 335 -18.75 9.34 26.71
N SER A 336 -19.28 8.15 26.41
CA SER A 336 -20.36 7.53 27.19
C SER A 336 -20.30 6.00 27.09
N GLY A 337 -21.06 5.31 27.94
CA GLY A 337 -21.18 3.86 27.92
C GLY A 337 -20.10 3.12 28.71
N LYS A 338 -19.99 1.81 28.46
CA LYS A 338 -19.03 0.93 29.16
C LYS A 338 -17.64 1.03 28.53
N MET A 339 -16.63 0.89 29.36
CA MET A 339 -15.23 0.80 28.92
C MET A 339 -15.04 -0.39 27.97
N LEU A 340 -14.36 -0.16 26.84
CA LEU A 340 -13.94 -1.22 25.92
C LEU A 340 -12.67 -1.89 26.43
N ALA A 341 -12.71 -3.22 26.60
CA ALA A 341 -11.56 -3.98 27.09
C ALA A 341 -10.38 -3.99 26.10
N ASP A 342 -10.69 -4.05 24.81
CA ASP A 342 -9.75 -4.23 23.71
C ASP A 342 -9.52 -2.96 22.85
N ARG A 343 -9.91 -1.81 23.36
CA ARG A 343 -9.81 -0.51 22.66
C ARG A 343 -10.64 -0.41 21.37
N GLY A 344 -11.58 -1.33 21.17
CA GLY A 344 -12.41 -1.44 19.97
C GLY A 344 -11.84 -2.34 18.88
N ASP A 345 -10.77 -3.07 19.14
CA ASP A 345 -10.13 -3.94 18.13
C ASP A 345 -10.99 -5.13 17.71
N GLY A 346 -11.81 -5.65 18.60
CA GLY A 346 -12.74 -6.75 18.32
C GLY A 346 -13.89 -6.37 17.38
N GLU A 347 -14.12 -5.05 17.17
CA GLU A 347 -15.19 -4.52 16.34
C GLU A 347 -14.61 -3.75 15.12
N PRO A 348 -14.37 -4.42 13.96
CA PRO A 348 -13.68 -3.82 12.81
C PRO A 348 -14.29 -2.51 12.29
N TRP A 349 -15.60 -2.33 12.44
CA TRP A 349 -16.32 -1.14 12.01
C TRP A 349 -15.92 0.14 12.78
N ARG A 350 -15.28 0.01 13.95
CA ARG A 350 -14.76 1.14 14.72
C ARG A 350 -13.51 1.75 14.11
N HIS A 351 -12.83 1.03 13.22
CA HIS A 351 -11.53 1.42 12.65
C HIS A 351 -10.43 1.69 13.69
N SER A 352 -10.60 1.23 14.93
CA SER A 352 -9.65 1.43 16.03
C SER A 352 -8.27 0.86 15.75
N ARG A 353 -8.19 -0.16 14.88
CA ARG A 353 -6.94 -0.78 14.41
C ARG A 353 -6.07 0.15 13.57
N LEU A 354 -6.54 1.34 13.15
CA LEU A 354 -5.70 2.35 12.52
C LEU A 354 -4.49 2.73 13.39
N ARG A 355 -4.60 2.67 14.71
CA ARG A 355 -3.48 2.92 15.62
C ARG A 355 -2.32 1.93 15.44
N TRP A 356 -2.58 0.72 14.89
CA TRP A 356 -1.54 -0.26 14.63
C TRP A 356 -0.52 0.20 13.58
N LEU A 357 -0.91 1.14 12.69
CA LEU A 357 0.00 1.75 11.73
C LEU A 357 1.19 2.46 12.41
N ASN A 358 0.99 2.93 13.65
CA ASN A 358 2.01 3.61 14.45
C ASN A 358 2.53 2.72 15.60
N SER A 359 2.29 1.40 15.53
CA SER A 359 2.76 0.49 16.56
C SER A 359 4.28 0.39 16.55
N THR A 360 4.86 0.47 17.73
CA THR A 360 6.29 0.19 17.97
C THR A 360 6.47 -1.16 18.67
N ARG A 361 5.40 -1.95 18.79
CA ARG A 361 5.44 -3.27 19.44
C ARG A 361 6.39 -4.19 18.68
N GLY A 362 7.30 -4.80 19.40
CA GLY A 362 8.32 -5.66 18.82
C GLY A 362 9.55 -4.92 18.28
N ILE A 363 9.54 -3.57 18.24
CA ILE A 363 10.72 -2.77 17.92
C ILE A 363 11.53 -2.57 19.21
N ASN A 364 12.25 -3.58 19.59
CA ASN A 364 13.15 -3.56 20.74
C ASN A 364 14.21 -4.65 20.54
N ASP A 365 15.31 -4.56 21.27
CA ASP A 365 16.40 -5.52 21.22
C ASP A 365 16.21 -6.64 22.28
N LYS A 366 14.97 -7.16 22.43
CA LYS A 366 14.63 -8.26 23.34
C LYS A 366 14.11 -9.46 22.55
N PRO A 367 14.43 -10.67 22.99
CA PRO A 367 13.89 -11.87 22.36
C PRO A 367 12.37 -11.92 22.53
N THR A 368 11.68 -12.40 21.50
CA THR A 368 10.24 -12.65 21.55
C THR A 368 9.93 -13.95 22.28
N GLU A 369 8.68 -14.14 22.68
CA GLU A 369 8.23 -15.37 23.31
C GLU A 369 8.58 -16.60 22.45
N GLY A 370 9.14 -17.63 23.10
CA GLY A 370 9.64 -18.84 22.47
C GLY A 370 11.15 -18.81 22.13
N TYR A 371 11.78 -17.64 22.17
CA TYR A 371 13.24 -17.51 22.02
C TYR A 371 13.91 -17.26 23.37
N SER A 372 15.19 -17.62 23.46
CA SER A 372 16.05 -17.36 24.63
C SER A 372 16.90 -16.10 24.43
N ALA A 373 17.28 -15.48 25.53
CA ALA A 373 18.28 -14.42 25.50
C ALA A 373 19.60 -14.93 24.91
N MET A 374 20.27 -14.05 24.18
CA MET A 374 21.62 -14.31 23.66
C MET A 374 22.64 -14.34 24.80
N SER A 375 23.72 -15.05 24.59
CA SER A 375 24.86 -15.07 25.50
C SER A 375 26.17 -14.95 24.73
N LEU A 376 27.16 -14.30 25.32
CA LEU A 376 28.53 -14.17 24.81
C LEU A 376 29.51 -14.80 25.76
N SER A 377 30.38 -15.66 25.28
CA SER A 377 31.54 -16.19 25.99
C SER A 377 32.75 -16.12 25.08
N ASP A 378 33.70 -15.28 25.42
CA ASP A 378 34.85 -14.93 24.56
C ASP A 378 34.38 -14.38 23.20
N ASN A 379 34.65 -15.11 22.13
CA ASN A 379 34.21 -14.79 20.76
C ASN A 379 33.00 -15.62 20.29
N ARG A 380 32.34 -16.34 21.20
CA ARG A 380 31.23 -17.26 20.91
C ARG A 380 29.91 -16.66 21.33
N VAL A 381 29.03 -16.45 20.36
CA VAL A 381 27.68 -15.96 20.55
C VAL A 381 26.70 -17.14 20.45
N SER A 382 25.84 -17.28 21.46
CA SER A 382 24.81 -18.33 21.47
C SER A 382 23.43 -17.72 21.54
N CYS A 383 22.49 -18.29 20.80
CA CYS A 383 21.05 -18.06 20.88
C CYS A 383 20.31 -19.39 20.77
N LEU A 384 18.97 -19.42 20.78
CA LEU A 384 18.19 -20.65 20.83
C LEU A 384 18.67 -21.67 19.76
N GLY A 385 19.26 -22.77 20.22
CA GLY A 385 19.74 -23.88 19.38
C GLY A 385 20.95 -23.56 18.49
N ARG A 386 21.52 -22.36 18.56
CA ARG A 386 22.61 -21.92 17.67
C ARG A 386 23.79 -21.37 18.45
N THR A 387 24.98 -21.59 17.90
CA THR A 387 26.23 -21.01 18.40
C THR A 387 27.09 -20.58 17.20
N VAL A 388 27.55 -19.33 17.24
CA VAL A 388 28.42 -18.73 16.24
C VAL A 388 29.72 -18.33 16.92
N SER A 389 30.85 -18.87 16.47
CA SER A 389 32.18 -18.39 16.88
C SER A 389 32.66 -17.36 15.87
N LEU A 390 33.03 -16.18 16.34
CA LEU A 390 33.57 -15.13 15.48
C LEU A 390 35.09 -15.25 15.35
N ASP A 391 35.60 -15.02 14.17
CA ASP A 391 37.03 -14.82 13.94
C ASP A 391 37.41 -13.42 14.43
N MET A 392 38.35 -13.33 15.35
CA MET A 392 38.79 -12.07 15.94
C MET A 392 39.55 -11.17 14.95
N GLN A 393 40.04 -11.74 13.85
CA GLN A 393 40.78 -11.00 12.82
C GLN A 393 39.91 -10.53 11.66
N THR A 394 38.64 -10.98 11.57
CA THR A 394 37.75 -10.64 10.43
C THR A 394 36.34 -10.28 10.84
N ALA A 395 35.95 -10.54 12.07
CA ALA A 395 34.56 -10.45 12.60
C ALA A 395 33.57 -11.42 11.96
N LEU A 396 33.98 -12.22 10.99
CA LEU A 396 33.11 -13.21 10.33
C LEU A 396 33.03 -14.51 11.12
N PRO A 397 32.02 -15.34 10.92
CA PRO A 397 31.91 -16.64 11.56
C PRO A 397 33.07 -17.56 11.18
N SER A 398 33.80 -18.06 12.17
CA SER A 398 34.78 -19.13 12.03
C SER A 398 34.16 -20.52 12.23
N SER A 399 33.04 -20.59 12.93
CA SER A 399 32.23 -21.79 13.16
C SER A 399 30.77 -21.39 13.33
N ILE A 400 29.88 -22.19 12.80
CA ILE A 400 28.42 -22.07 12.94
C ILE A 400 27.87 -23.44 13.31
N ASN A 401 27.40 -23.59 14.53
CA ASN A 401 26.69 -24.78 14.96
C ASN A 401 25.20 -24.47 15.12
N SER A 402 24.36 -25.22 14.43
CA SER A 402 22.90 -25.10 14.52
C SER A 402 22.30 -26.46 14.91
N TRP A 403 21.67 -26.50 16.10
CA TRP A 403 21.06 -27.71 16.65
C TRP A 403 21.99 -28.93 16.66
N GLY A 404 23.26 -28.71 17.01
CA GLY A 404 24.29 -29.76 17.07
C GLY A 404 24.98 -30.07 15.75
N HIS A 405 24.60 -29.40 14.65
CA HIS A 405 25.21 -29.57 13.33
C HIS A 405 26.20 -28.44 13.02
N GLU A 406 27.49 -28.76 12.88
CA GLU A 406 28.50 -27.80 12.43
C GLU A 406 28.40 -27.60 10.92
N LEU A 407 28.13 -26.36 10.51
CA LEU A 407 27.87 -26.04 9.10
C LEU A 407 29.13 -25.68 8.31
N LEU A 408 30.10 -25.03 8.95
CA LEU A 408 31.30 -24.55 8.25
C LEU A 408 32.43 -25.61 8.21
N ALA A 409 33.07 -25.72 7.07
CA ALA A 409 34.29 -26.50 6.89
C ALA A 409 35.55 -25.70 7.27
N SER A 410 35.48 -24.38 7.10
CA SER A 410 36.52 -23.40 7.48
C SER A 410 35.86 -22.03 7.64
N PRO A 411 36.54 -21.01 8.21
CA PRO A 411 35.99 -19.68 8.41
C PRO A 411 35.42 -19.03 7.16
N ILE A 412 34.35 -18.28 7.29
CA ILE A 412 33.82 -17.39 6.23
C ILE A 412 34.85 -16.29 6.00
N ARG A 413 35.08 -15.93 4.73
CA ARG A 413 36.11 -14.94 4.35
C ARG A 413 35.50 -13.82 3.51
N PHE A 414 35.87 -12.58 3.82
CA PHE A 414 35.70 -11.42 2.95
C PHE A 414 37.08 -11.06 2.40
N VAL A 415 37.32 -11.31 1.13
CA VAL A 415 38.63 -11.26 0.50
C VAL A 415 38.74 -10.09 -0.45
N ILE A 416 39.76 -9.26 -0.29
CA ILE A 416 40.12 -8.19 -1.22
C ILE A 416 41.40 -8.60 -1.92
N ARG A 417 41.38 -8.64 -3.25
CA ARG A 417 42.55 -8.98 -4.09
C ARG A 417 42.98 -7.77 -4.90
N THR A 418 44.25 -7.48 -4.85
CA THR A 418 44.93 -6.45 -5.64
C THR A 418 46.08 -7.08 -6.47
N SER A 419 46.78 -6.31 -7.27
CA SER A 419 47.95 -6.78 -8.03
C SER A 419 49.07 -7.32 -7.13
N SER A 420 49.09 -6.96 -5.85
CA SER A 420 50.02 -7.51 -4.85
C SER A 420 49.56 -8.83 -4.21
N GLY A 421 48.36 -9.31 -4.58
CA GLY A 421 47.75 -10.53 -4.04
C GLY A 421 46.58 -10.28 -3.14
N GLU A 422 46.19 -11.29 -2.35
CA GLU A 422 45.12 -11.14 -1.35
C GLU A 422 45.62 -10.30 -0.16
N LYS A 423 44.77 -9.33 0.26
CA LYS A 423 45.08 -8.51 1.41
C LYS A 423 44.82 -9.27 2.70
N ASN A 424 45.83 -9.36 3.54
CA ASN A 424 45.76 -9.84 4.91
C ASN A 424 45.84 -8.62 5.84
N LEU A 425 44.69 -8.21 6.36
CA LEU A 425 44.61 -7.05 7.23
C LEU A 425 44.44 -7.52 8.68
N ASP A 426 45.34 -7.07 9.54
CA ASP A 426 45.21 -7.29 10.98
C ASP A 426 44.27 -6.25 11.58
N GLY A 427 43.15 -6.70 12.15
CA GLY A 427 42.11 -5.82 12.66
C GLY A 427 41.84 -5.99 14.14
N THR A 428 41.09 -5.04 14.68
CA THR A 428 40.62 -5.08 16.05
C THR A 428 39.11 -5.23 16.05
N LEU A 429 38.61 -6.25 16.76
CA LEU A 429 37.19 -6.53 16.96
C LEU A 429 36.72 -5.97 18.31
N GLU A 430 35.70 -5.12 18.28
CA GLU A 430 34.97 -4.62 19.44
C GLU A 430 33.56 -5.18 19.43
N LEU A 431 33.18 -5.86 20.53
CA LEU A 431 31.82 -6.38 20.75
C LEU A 431 31.08 -5.47 21.71
N SER A 432 29.84 -5.10 21.36
CA SER A 432 29.00 -4.21 22.16
C SER A 432 27.52 -4.60 22.06
N GLY A 433 26.70 -4.12 23.00
CA GLY A 433 25.25 -4.31 23.03
C GLY A 433 24.74 -4.83 24.36
N GLU A 434 23.42 -4.83 24.54
CA GLU A 434 22.74 -5.33 25.75
C GLU A 434 22.57 -6.85 25.77
N PHE A 435 23.11 -7.57 24.85
CA PHE A 435 23.19 -9.04 24.71
C PHE A 435 21.91 -9.87 24.98
N GLU A 436 20.78 -9.27 25.32
CA GLU A 436 19.53 -10.05 25.49
C GLU A 436 18.99 -10.53 24.14
N GLY A 437 18.75 -9.63 23.22
CA GLY A 437 18.16 -9.95 21.90
C GLY A 437 18.99 -9.50 20.72
N LYS A 438 20.06 -8.69 20.95
CA LYS A 438 20.91 -8.18 19.88
C LYS A 438 22.34 -7.93 20.37
N MET A 439 23.28 -8.27 19.52
CA MET A 439 24.69 -7.97 19.70
C MET A 439 25.21 -7.19 18.50
N SER A 440 26.15 -6.28 18.73
CA SER A 440 26.86 -5.54 17.68
C SER A 440 28.35 -5.82 17.75
N ALA A 441 28.98 -5.90 16.58
CA ALA A 441 30.40 -6.09 16.40
C ALA A 441 30.95 -5.01 15.46
N THR A 442 32.02 -4.36 15.82
CA THR A 442 32.74 -3.44 14.94
C THR A 442 34.17 -3.94 14.79
N TRP A 443 34.57 -4.19 13.59
CA TRP A 443 35.94 -4.59 13.25
C TRP A 443 36.56 -3.55 12.34
N LYS A 444 37.82 -3.18 12.61
CA LYS A 444 38.56 -2.18 11.84
C LYS A 444 39.96 -2.71 11.55
N ALA A 445 40.37 -2.60 10.32
CA ALA A 445 41.72 -2.94 9.87
C ALA A 445 42.18 -1.99 8.77
N GLU A 446 43.47 -1.79 8.69
CA GLU A 446 44.04 -0.95 7.63
C GLU A 446 45.50 -1.32 7.33
N ASP A 447 45.93 -1.04 6.10
CA ASP A 447 47.33 -1.05 5.70
C ASP A 447 47.69 0.29 5.02
N GLU A 448 48.81 0.34 4.29
CA GLU A 448 49.23 1.54 3.57
C GLU A 448 48.34 1.87 2.35
N GLU A 449 47.55 0.93 1.86
CA GLU A 449 46.74 1.08 0.64
C GLU A 449 45.26 1.24 0.93
N ILE A 450 44.77 0.58 1.96
CA ILE A 450 43.32 0.45 2.18
C ILE A 450 42.95 0.46 3.66
N ALA A 451 41.82 1.05 3.98
CA ALA A 451 41.14 0.91 5.25
C ALA A 451 39.83 0.11 5.06
N LEU A 452 39.55 -0.80 5.99
CA LEU A 452 38.38 -1.65 5.99
C LEU A 452 37.67 -1.57 7.33
N VAL A 453 36.38 -1.30 7.30
CA VAL A 453 35.51 -1.30 8.49
C VAL A 453 34.38 -2.29 8.26
N CYS A 454 34.17 -3.18 9.20
CA CYS A 454 33.02 -4.08 9.24
C CYS A 454 32.14 -3.76 10.44
N ASN A 455 30.88 -3.44 10.19
CA ASN A 455 29.85 -3.33 11.22
C ASN A 455 28.94 -4.55 11.13
N GLY A 456 28.94 -5.38 12.15
CA GLY A 456 28.11 -6.56 12.26
C GLY A 456 27.04 -6.43 13.35
N THR A 457 25.91 -7.06 13.15
CA THR A 457 24.89 -7.25 14.20
C THR A 457 24.37 -8.67 14.13
N MET A 458 24.11 -9.29 15.27
CA MET A 458 23.43 -10.57 15.37
C MET A 458 22.21 -10.43 16.26
N GLU A 459 21.10 -11.04 15.86
CA GLU A 459 19.84 -11.06 16.60
C GLU A 459 19.52 -12.45 17.17
N PHE A 460 18.64 -12.47 18.15
CA PHE A 460 18.28 -13.67 18.93
C PHE A 460 17.72 -14.85 18.10
N ASP A 461 17.25 -14.58 16.88
CA ASP A 461 16.69 -15.55 15.94
C ASP A 461 17.73 -16.16 14.98
N GLY A 462 19.00 -15.73 15.10
CA GLY A 462 20.09 -16.17 14.24
C GLY A 462 20.28 -15.29 12.99
N TRP A 463 19.58 -14.15 12.89
CA TRP A 463 19.84 -13.18 11.83
C TRP A 463 21.14 -12.41 12.11
N ILE A 464 22.07 -12.42 11.15
CA ILE A 464 23.35 -11.71 11.21
C ILE A 464 23.44 -10.76 10.04
N ASN A 465 23.72 -9.51 10.31
CA ASN A 465 23.93 -8.48 9.29
C ASN A 465 25.37 -7.99 9.30
N TYR A 466 25.99 -7.84 8.14
CA TYR A 466 27.31 -7.28 7.97
C TYR A 466 27.30 -6.14 6.96
N VAL A 467 27.96 -5.04 7.30
CA VAL A 467 28.21 -3.92 6.39
C VAL A 467 29.70 -3.66 6.37
N TYR A 468 30.35 -3.99 5.24
CA TYR A 468 31.74 -3.71 4.98
C TYR A 468 31.89 -2.39 4.24
N THR A 469 32.72 -1.49 4.74
CA THR A 469 33.13 -0.27 4.06
C THR A 469 34.61 -0.36 3.72
N VAL A 470 34.90 -0.32 2.43
CA VAL A 470 36.25 -0.39 1.85
C VAL A 470 36.64 1.01 1.40
N THR A 471 37.72 1.57 1.95
CA THR A 471 38.19 2.93 1.63
C THR A 471 39.64 2.89 1.21
N PRO A 472 39.97 3.08 -0.08
CA PRO A 472 41.36 3.15 -0.52
C PRO A 472 42.03 4.45 -0.04
N LYS A 473 43.26 4.38 0.44
CA LYS A 473 44.07 5.52 0.87
C LYS A 473 44.81 6.20 -0.30
N LYS A 474 44.91 5.53 -1.43
CA LYS A 474 45.43 6.01 -2.71
C LYS A 474 44.60 5.43 -3.85
N ASP A 475 44.75 5.97 -5.04
CA ASP A 475 44.14 5.41 -6.24
C ASP A 475 44.55 3.95 -6.38
N LEU A 476 43.59 3.03 -6.46
CA LEU A 476 43.85 1.61 -6.36
C LEU A 476 43.02 0.80 -7.36
N LEU A 477 43.72 -0.07 -8.11
CA LEU A 477 43.05 -1.11 -8.89
C LEU A 477 42.83 -2.33 -8.01
N ILE A 478 41.59 -2.68 -7.79
CA ILE A 478 41.16 -3.88 -7.09
C ILE A 478 40.79 -4.93 -8.14
N GLU A 479 41.47 -6.08 -8.11
CA GLU A 479 41.20 -7.18 -9.04
C GLU A 479 39.90 -7.91 -8.69
N ASP A 480 39.58 -8.04 -7.39
CA ASP A 480 38.34 -8.66 -6.92
C ASP A 480 38.06 -8.35 -5.44
N ILE A 481 36.77 -8.27 -5.10
CA ILE A 481 36.28 -8.35 -3.73
C ILE A 481 35.24 -9.46 -3.70
N ARG A 482 35.37 -10.41 -2.77
CA ARG A 482 34.47 -11.54 -2.72
C ARG A 482 34.17 -12.02 -1.30
N LEU A 483 33.01 -12.62 -1.14
CA LEU A 483 32.60 -13.38 0.03
C LEU A 483 32.75 -14.88 -0.28
N GLU A 484 33.39 -15.62 0.59
CA GLU A 484 33.53 -17.08 0.51
C GLU A 484 32.86 -17.71 1.73
N ILE A 485 31.89 -18.60 1.51
CA ILE A 485 31.19 -19.36 2.56
C ILE A 485 31.48 -20.85 2.37
N PRO A 486 32.52 -21.36 3.03
CA PRO A 486 32.92 -22.75 2.92
C PRO A 486 32.17 -23.64 3.90
N MET A 487 31.20 -24.39 3.42
CA MET A 487 30.38 -25.32 4.19
C MET A 487 30.90 -26.75 4.13
N LYS A 488 30.63 -27.55 5.15
CA LYS A 488 30.81 -29.00 5.07
C LYS A 488 29.86 -29.56 4.02
N SER A 489 30.36 -30.40 3.10
CA SER A 489 29.55 -30.98 2.04
C SER A 489 28.35 -31.80 2.58
N GLU A 490 28.54 -32.45 3.73
CA GLU A 490 27.47 -33.19 4.42
C GLU A 490 26.37 -32.29 5.03
N ALA A 491 26.72 -31.05 5.39
CA ALA A 491 25.80 -30.07 5.90
C ALA A 491 25.11 -29.25 4.79
N ALA A 492 25.59 -29.38 3.55
CA ALA A 492 25.12 -28.60 2.39
C ALA A 492 24.68 -29.48 1.20
N PRO A 493 23.83 -30.52 1.40
CA PRO A 493 23.39 -31.38 0.31
C PRO A 493 22.44 -30.67 -0.66
N TYR A 494 21.75 -29.60 -0.22
CA TYR A 494 20.77 -28.88 -1.04
C TYR A 494 21.14 -27.40 -1.19
N PHE A 495 20.73 -26.86 -2.33
CA PHE A 495 20.98 -25.45 -2.68
C PHE A 495 19.75 -24.86 -3.37
N MET A 496 19.45 -23.59 -3.09
CA MET A 496 18.43 -22.78 -3.76
C MET A 496 18.88 -21.33 -3.82
N GLY A 497 18.70 -20.67 -4.93
CA GLY A 497 19.01 -19.25 -5.09
C GLY A 497 20.01 -18.96 -6.18
N LEU A 498 20.35 -17.70 -6.38
CA LEU A 498 21.24 -17.23 -7.46
C LEU A 498 20.85 -17.80 -8.83
N GLY A 499 19.52 -17.91 -9.06
CA GLY A 499 18.96 -18.45 -10.29
C GLY A 499 18.68 -19.95 -10.31
N LEU A 500 19.10 -20.72 -9.31
CA LEU A 500 18.73 -22.13 -9.20
C LEU A 500 17.46 -22.33 -8.39
N PRO A 501 16.50 -23.15 -8.87
CA PRO A 501 15.44 -23.68 -8.04
C PRO A 501 16.02 -24.61 -6.96
N GLY A 502 15.23 -24.95 -5.95
CA GLY A 502 15.63 -25.92 -4.92
C GLY A 502 16.00 -27.26 -5.53
N GLN A 503 17.23 -27.70 -5.31
CA GLN A 503 17.80 -28.94 -5.87
C GLN A 503 18.96 -29.45 -5.02
N GLU A 504 19.52 -30.60 -5.39
CA GLU A 504 20.81 -31.05 -4.87
C GLU A 504 21.88 -30.01 -5.21
N THR A 505 22.81 -29.78 -4.28
CA THR A 505 23.91 -28.82 -4.49
C THR A 505 24.78 -29.27 -5.65
N PRO A 506 24.92 -28.47 -6.71
CA PRO A 506 25.74 -28.83 -7.86
C PRO A 506 27.23 -28.91 -7.49
N THR A 507 27.97 -29.77 -8.16
CA THR A 507 29.44 -29.88 -7.99
C THR A 507 30.12 -28.58 -8.45
N ASN A 508 29.67 -28.04 -9.59
CA ASN A 508 30.09 -26.76 -10.12
C ASN A 508 28.90 -25.98 -10.65
N TYR A 509 28.78 -24.75 -10.23
CA TYR A 509 27.80 -23.79 -10.73
C TYR A 509 28.40 -22.41 -10.74
N SER A 510 28.25 -21.67 -11.82
CA SER A 510 28.70 -20.29 -11.89
C SER A 510 27.80 -19.47 -12.79
N GLY A 511 27.67 -18.19 -12.47
CA GLY A 511 26.89 -17.25 -13.26
C GLY A 511 27.19 -15.80 -12.88
N GLY A 512 26.65 -14.88 -13.68
CA GLY A 512 26.65 -13.45 -13.41
C GLY A 512 25.24 -12.97 -13.13
N TRP A 513 25.10 -11.74 -12.71
CA TRP A 513 23.82 -11.14 -12.37
C TRP A 513 22.85 -11.03 -13.56
N GLU A 514 23.39 -10.92 -14.77
CA GLU A 514 22.60 -10.79 -16.02
C GLU A 514 22.64 -12.05 -16.89
N THR A 515 23.50 -13.01 -16.53
CA THR A 515 23.69 -14.26 -17.27
C THR A 515 23.21 -15.43 -16.42
N PRO A 516 22.39 -16.34 -16.99
CA PRO A 516 22.02 -17.54 -16.28
C PRO A 516 23.24 -18.35 -15.89
N GLY A 517 23.20 -18.88 -14.70
CA GLY A 517 24.20 -19.84 -14.24
C GLY A 517 24.13 -21.12 -15.07
N LYS A 518 25.27 -21.80 -15.18
CA LYS A 518 25.38 -23.13 -15.79
C LYS A 518 25.77 -24.15 -14.75
N THR A 519 25.07 -25.27 -14.76
CA THR A 519 25.45 -26.46 -13.99
C THR A 519 26.28 -27.41 -14.85
N GLU A 520 26.95 -28.37 -14.24
CA GLU A 520 27.73 -29.40 -14.93
C GLU A 520 26.90 -30.29 -15.87
N HIS A 521 25.57 -30.32 -15.68
CA HIS A 521 24.64 -31.12 -16.48
C HIS A 521 23.91 -30.33 -17.55
N ASP A 522 24.34 -29.12 -17.87
CA ASP A 522 23.74 -28.24 -18.90
C ASP A 522 22.21 -28.05 -18.74
N TYR A 523 21.68 -28.23 -17.53
CA TYR A 523 20.33 -27.76 -17.24
C TYR A 523 20.36 -26.24 -17.36
N ALA A 524 20.19 -25.78 -18.60
CA ALA A 524 19.92 -24.40 -18.85
C ALA A 524 18.70 -24.05 -17.99
N VAL A 525 18.91 -23.27 -16.94
CA VAL A 525 17.79 -22.61 -16.27
C VAL A 525 17.09 -21.85 -17.39
N SER A 526 15.93 -22.35 -17.82
CA SER A 526 15.18 -21.73 -18.91
C SER A 526 14.76 -20.37 -18.44
N ILE A 527 15.54 -19.35 -18.78
CA ILE A 527 15.12 -17.98 -18.58
C ILE A 527 13.95 -17.78 -19.51
N PRO A 528 12.78 -17.45 -19.00
CA PRO A 528 11.69 -17.08 -19.86
C PRO A 528 12.14 -15.91 -20.74
N THR A 529 11.92 -16.02 -22.03
CA THR A 529 12.40 -15.09 -23.07
C THR A 529 11.67 -13.74 -23.12
N SER A 530 10.80 -13.42 -22.15
CA SER A 530 10.16 -12.10 -22.08
C SER A 530 11.07 -11.11 -21.33
N LYS A 531 11.03 -9.83 -21.72
CA LYS A 531 11.78 -8.75 -21.05
C LYS A 531 11.49 -8.58 -19.55
N SER A 532 10.46 -9.25 -19.05
CA SER A 532 10.11 -9.33 -17.62
C SER A 532 10.80 -10.48 -16.89
N ALA A 533 11.64 -11.23 -17.57
CA ALA A 533 12.16 -12.52 -17.11
C ALA A 533 13.64 -12.52 -16.82
N SER A 534 14.20 -11.39 -16.53
CA SER A 534 15.54 -11.30 -15.94
C SER A 534 15.56 -11.75 -14.47
N TRP A 535 14.49 -12.35 -13.95
CA TRP A 535 14.45 -12.79 -12.57
C TRP A 535 14.58 -14.29 -12.44
N LEU A 536 15.78 -14.63 -12.12
CA LEU A 536 16.14 -15.93 -11.57
C LEU A 536 15.88 -15.84 -10.06
N TRP A 537 14.77 -16.39 -9.60
CA TRP A 537 14.37 -16.31 -8.19
C TRP A 537 15.09 -17.32 -7.32
N PRO A 538 15.52 -16.91 -6.13
CA PRO A 538 15.93 -15.56 -5.75
C PRO A 538 17.30 -15.25 -6.38
N PHE A 539 17.45 -14.10 -7.02
CA PHE A 539 18.68 -13.78 -7.75
C PHE A 539 19.76 -13.09 -6.90
N ASP A 540 19.36 -12.44 -5.80
CA ASP A 540 20.24 -11.70 -4.88
C ASP A 540 20.43 -12.41 -3.53
N SER A 541 20.01 -13.66 -3.46
CA SER A 541 20.16 -14.46 -2.25
C SER A 541 20.24 -15.94 -2.59
N PHE A 542 20.73 -16.71 -1.62
CA PHE A 542 20.75 -18.16 -1.70
C PHE A 542 20.58 -18.78 -0.32
N TRP A 543 20.12 -20.00 -0.31
CA TRP A 543 20.14 -20.90 0.84
C TRP A 543 20.94 -22.15 0.47
N CYS A 544 21.80 -22.59 1.38
CA CYS A 544 22.55 -23.82 1.26
C CYS A 544 22.48 -24.57 2.58
N GLY A 545 22.09 -25.84 2.56
CA GLY A 545 21.88 -26.59 3.79
C GLY A 545 21.27 -27.97 3.58
N SER A 546 20.78 -28.54 4.68
CA SER A 546 20.03 -29.79 4.76
C SER A 546 18.65 -29.55 5.38
N GLU A 547 17.84 -30.61 5.50
CA GLU A 547 16.56 -30.55 6.23
C GLU A 547 16.71 -30.26 7.73
N LYS A 548 17.93 -30.26 8.27
CA LYS A 548 18.21 -30.05 9.70
C LYS A 548 18.74 -28.67 10.00
N ALA A 549 19.59 -28.12 9.13
CA ALA A 549 20.22 -26.83 9.32
C ALA A 549 20.81 -26.31 8.00
N GLY A 550 20.96 -25.00 7.88
CA GLY A 550 21.55 -24.37 6.70
C GLY A 550 21.87 -22.91 6.93
N ILE A 551 22.40 -22.28 5.92
CA ILE A 551 22.71 -20.85 5.89
C ILE A 551 21.96 -20.22 4.73
N HIS A 552 21.15 -19.21 5.02
CA HIS A 552 20.64 -18.28 4.01
C HIS A 552 21.57 -17.06 3.96
N CYS A 553 21.92 -16.61 2.76
CA CYS A 553 22.71 -15.42 2.53
C CYS A 553 21.96 -14.46 1.61
N GLU A 554 21.81 -13.21 2.01
CA GLU A 554 21.28 -12.12 1.18
C GLU A 554 22.38 -11.12 0.86
N LEU A 555 22.43 -10.69 -0.41
CA LEU A 555 23.35 -9.68 -0.93
C LEU A 555 22.57 -8.40 -1.17
N ARG A 556 22.92 -7.35 -0.43
CA ARG A 556 22.08 -6.15 -0.38
C ARG A 556 22.84 -4.91 -0.83
N GLY A 557 22.12 -3.85 -1.08
CA GLY A 557 22.63 -2.53 -1.40
C GLY A 557 21.68 -1.44 -0.91
N ALA A 558 22.01 -0.18 -1.12
CA ALA A 558 21.25 0.97 -0.65
C ALA A 558 19.78 1.00 -1.16
N SER A 559 19.51 0.38 -2.32
CA SER A 559 18.17 0.28 -2.92
C SER A 559 17.41 -1.00 -2.57
N TYR A 560 17.98 -1.85 -1.69
CA TYR A 560 17.33 -3.10 -1.32
C TYR A 560 16.04 -2.88 -0.54
N THR A 561 14.95 -3.44 -1.02
CA THR A 561 13.61 -3.30 -0.44
C THR A 561 13.02 -4.63 0.03
N GLY A 562 13.82 -5.67 0.08
CA GLY A 562 13.45 -7.04 0.45
C GLY A 562 13.30 -7.96 -0.78
N PRO A 563 13.46 -9.27 -0.61
CA PRO A 563 13.54 -10.22 -1.72
C PRO A 563 12.28 -10.25 -2.58
N LEU A 564 11.10 -10.15 -1.98
CA LEU A 564 9.83 -10.18 -2.72
C LEU A 564 9.64 -8.95 -3.62
N LEU A 565 9.98 -7.76 -3.12
CA LEU A 565 9.86 -6.53 -3.91
C LEU A 565 10.94 -6.46 -4.99
N ASN A 566 12.12 -6.97 -4.70
CA ASN A 566 13.22 -7.04 -5.64
C ASN A 566 12.92 -7.99 -6.81
N LEU A 567 12.10 -9.02 -6.59
CA LEU A 567 11.56 -9.89 -7.63
C LEU A 567 10.80 -9.12 -8.72
N TYR A 568 9.92 -8.20 -8.31
CA TYR A 568 9.07 -7.43 -9.24
C TYR A 568 9.74 -6.16 -9.78
N ARG A 569 10.74 -5.66 -9.09
CA ARG A 569 11.52 -4.47 -9.45
C ARG A 569 12.99 -4.72 -9.17
N PRO A 570 13.65 -5.55 -9.97
CA PRO A 570 15.03 -5.93 -9.74
C PRO A 570 15.93 -4.70 -9.60
N ALA A 571 16.60 -4.61 -8.47
CA ALA A 571 17.63 -3.62 -8.22
C ALA A 571 18.87 -4.40 -7.77
N TYR A 572 19.80 -4.57 -8.70
CA TYR A 572 21.04 -5.27 -8.38
C TYR A 572 21.81 -4.55 -7.27
N PRO A 573 22.38 -5.27 -6.31
CA PRO A 573 23.24 -4.67 -5.29
C PRO A 573 24.52 -4.14 -5.97
N VAL A 574 24.60 -2.81 -6.10
CA VAL A 574 25.59 -2.11 -6.98
C VAL A 574 27.03 -2.57 -6.72
N SER A 575 27.39 -2.76 -5.46
CA SER A 575 28.76 -3.17 -5.10
C SER A 575 29.07 -4.59 -5.56
N TRP A 576 28.11 -5.52 -5.41
CA TRP A 576 28.26 -6.90 -5.85
C TRP A 576 28.10 -7.06 -7.37
N TYR A 577 27.18 -6.30 -7.96
CA TYR A 577 26.91 -6.32 -9.40
C TYR A 577 28.04 -5.76 -10.23
N ASN A 578 28.62 -4.63 -9.81
CA ASN A 578 29.76 -3.97 -10.43
C ASN A 578 29.67 -3.90 -11.97
N GLU A 579 28.59 -3.30 -12.46
CA GLU A 579 28.36 -3.12 -13.91
C GLU A 579 28.43 -4.44 -14.73
N GLY A 580 27.97 -5.54 -14.11
CA GLY A 580 27.96 -6.87 -14.73
C GLY A 580 29.29 -7.67 -14.59
N LYS A 581 30.33 -7.11 -13.97
CA LYS A 581 31.58 -7.83 -13.72
C LYS A 581 31.48 -8.81 -12.54
N GLY A 582 30.53 -8.59 -11.65
CA GLY A 582 30.25 -9.44 -10.51
C GLY A 582 29.52 -10.72 -10.88
N GLY A 583 29.58 -11.70 -10.00
CA GLY A 583 28.92 -12.98 -10.20
C GLY A 583 29.05 -13.89 -8.98
N PHE A 584 28.77 -15.16 -9.21
CA PHE A 584 28.78 -16.17 -8.15
C PHE A 584 29.28 -17.52 -8.67
N ARG A 585 29.76 -18.35 -7.75
CA ARG A 585 30.24 -19.72 -8.00
C ARG A 585 29.87 -20.61 -6.82
N ILE A 586 29.43 -21.82 -7.10
CA ILE A 586 29.36 -22.92 -6.15
C ILE A 586 30.37 -23.98 -6.62
N ASN A 587 31.25 -24.38 -5.73
CA ASN A 587 32.24 -25.42 -6.00
C ASN A 587 32.22 -26.42 -4.85
N ARG A 588 32.08 -27.70 -5.20
CA ARG A 588 32.15 -28.81 -4.25
C ARG A 588 33.43 -29.59 -4.53
N SER A 589 34.32 -29.63 -3.56
CA SER A 589 35.57 -30.35 -3.62
C SER A 589 35.81 -31.12 -2.34
N GLY A 590 35.86 -32.46 -2.44
CA GLY A 590 35.98 -33.32 -1.26
C GLY A 590 34.83 -33.09 -0.26
N ASN A 591 35.18 -32.81 0.99
CA ASN A 591 34.24 -32.61 2.07
C ASN A 591 33.76 -31.13 2.21
N GLN A 592 34.13 -30.25 1.28
CA GLN A 592 33.82 -28.85 1.33
C GLN A 592 33.00 -28.43 0.10
N THR A 593 31.93 -27.66 0.38
CA THR A 593 31.12 -26.94 -0.61
C THR A 593 31.29 -25.45 -0.34
N THR A 594 31.84 -24.71 -1.30
CA THR A 594 32.06 -23.27 -1.15
C THR A 594 31.10 -22.48 -2.03
N ALA A 595 30.29 -21.65 -1.42
CA ALA A 595 29.56 -20.60 -2.11
C ALA A 595 30.43 -19.33 -2.13
N THR A 596 30.68 -18.82 -3.33
CA THR A 596 31.49 -17.61 -3.55
C THR A 596 30.65 -16.59 -4.29
N VAL A 597 30.54 -15.36 -3.75
CA VAL A 597 30.04 -14.21 -4.47
C VAL A 597 31.17 -13.22 -4.66
N TYR A 598 31.38 -12.79 -5.89
CA TYR A 598 32.49 -11.90 -6.26
C TYR A 598 31.99 -10.67 -7.02
N SER A 599 32.75 -9.58 -6.93
CA SER A 599 32.43 -8.32 -7.59
C SER A 599 33.25 -8.02 -8.83
N GLY A 600 34.36 -8.75 -9.05
CA GLY A 600 35.27 -8.54 -10.16
C GLY A 600 36.06 -7.23 -10.05
N GLU A 601 36.83 -6.96 -11.11
CA GLU A 601 37.76 -5.85 -11.18
C GLU A 601 37.09 -4.48 -11.13
N ARG A 602 37.67 -3.54 -10.37
CA ARG A 602 37.28 -2.12 -10.33
C ARG A 602 38.43 -1.21 -9.92
N PHE A 603 38.35 0.03 -10.37
CA PHE A 603 39.26 1.10 -9.96
C PHE A 603 38.53 1.97 -8.91
N LEU A 604 39.18 2.24 -7.80
CA LEU A 604 38.70 3.15 -6.75
C LEU A 604 39.66 4.33 -6.58
N LYS A 605 39.12 5.53 -6.47
CA LYS A 605 39.91 6.72 -6.16
C LYS A 605 40.21 6.79 -4.67
N ALA A 606 41.31 7.46 -4.32
CA ALA A 606 41.66 7.71 -2.93
C ALA A 606 40.48 8.36 -2.16
N GLY A 607 40.09 7.76 -1.05
CA GLY A 607 38.99 8.23 -0.21
C GLY A 607 37.57 7.88 -0.70
N GLU A 608 37.42 7.18 -1.81
CA GLU A 608 36.12 6.71 -2.31
C GLU A 608 35.64 5.50 -1.50
N GLU A 609 34.53 5.65 -0.78
CA GLU A 609 33.97 4.57 0.00
C GLU A 609 33.16 3.60 -0.87
N LEU A 610 33.45 2.32 -0.76
CA LEU A 610 32.69 1.24 -1.36
C LEU A 610 32.06 0.37 -0.28
N VAL A 611 30.73 0.25 -0.29
CA VAL A 611 29.97 -0.45 0.75
C VAL A 611 29.42 -1.77 0.23
N PHE A 612 29.69 -2.86 0.96
CA PHE A 612 29.08 -4.18 0.77
C PHE A 612 28.18 -4.50 1.94
N ASP A 613 26.90 -4.68 1.67
CA ASP A 613 25.89 -5.07 2.65
C ASP A 613 25.45 -6.52 2.38
N LEU A 614 25.49 -7.34 3.40
CA LEU A 614 25.05 -8.72 3.34
C LEU A 614 24.39 -9.17 4.66
N ALA A 615 23.51 -10.15 4.57
CA ALA A 615 22.94 -10.79 5.74
C ALA A 615 23.05 -12.31 5.66
N LEU A 616 23.19 -12.92 6.82
CA LEU A 616 23.11 -14.36 6.99
C LEU A 616 21.94 -14.67 7.94
N LEU A 617 21.20 -15.73 7.66
CA LEU A 617 20.27 -16.35 8.59
C LEU A 617 20.66 -17.81 8.77
N ILE A 618 20.75 -18.24 10.04
CA ILE A 618 21.24 -19.56 10.42
C ILE A 618 20.07 -20.43 10.88
#